data_562b9871aa5fc7bd2a6c750437db0802
#
_entry.id   562b9871aa5fc7bd2a6c750437db0802
#
_cell.length_a   1.000
_cell.length_b   1.000
_cell.length_c   1.000
_cell.angle_alpha   90.00
_cell.angle_beta   90.00
_cell.angle_gamma   90.00
#
_symmetry.space_group_name_H-M   'P 1'
#
loop_
_entity.id
_entity.type
_entity.pdbx_description
1 polymer ?
#
loop_
_entity_poly.entity_id
_entity_poly.type
_entity_poly.pdbx_seq_one_letter_code
_entity_poly.pdbx_strand_id
1 'polypeptide(L)'
;CCMKSDKKAVWGWALYDWANSAFATTVMAGFFPIFFKQYWSHGADVNVSTAQLGFGNSIASFIVALMAPVLGAMADKGSAKKKFLVFFAYLGVLMTAALFLVQKGQWGWAIFIYAMGIIGFSGANVFYDSLLPAIADEEKIDYVSGLGFSVGYLGGGLLFLVNVLMT
;
A
#
# COMPACT_ATOMS: atom_id res chain seq x y z
N CYS A 1 18.32 -0.63 -30.23
CA CYS A 1 17.91 0.74 -30.05
C CYS A 1 17.99 1.01 -28.55
N CYS A 2 19.07 1.65 -28.06
CA CYS A 2 19.22 2.01 -26.65
C CYS A 2 18.09 2.97 -26.25
N MET A 3 17.07 2.47 -25.59
CA MET A 3 16.13 3.36 -24.90
C MET A 3 16.90 3.96 -23.71
N LYS A 4 17.26 5.24 -23.82
CA LYS A 4 17.79 6.01 -22.70
C LYS A 4 16.79 5.89 -21.53
N SER A 5 17.24 5.33 -20.41
CA SER A 5 16.52 5.39 -19.14
C SER A 5 16.12 6.85 -18.91
N ASP A 6 14.81 7.12 -19.02
CA ASP A 6 14.31 8.49 -18.82
C ASP A 6 14.40 8.80 -17.33
N LYS A 7 15.33 9.68 -16.96
CA LYS A 7 15.55 10.10 -15.57
C LYS A 7 14.25 10.55 -14.89
N LYS A 8 13.35 11.19 -15.64
CA LYS A 8 12.05 11.65 -15.10
C LYS A 8 11.15 10.47 -14.76
N ALA A 9 11.15 9.41 -15.59
CA ALA A 9 10.37 8.21 -15.32
C ALA A 9 10.91 7.46 -14.10
N VAL A 10 12.23 7.32 -13.96
CA VAL A 10 12.89 6.69 -12.81
C VAL A 10 12.57 7.46 -11.52
N TRP A 11 12.71 8.78 -11.51
CA TRP A 11 12.39 9.57 -10.33
C TRP A 11 10.89 9.56 -10.01
N GLY A 12 10.01 9.59 -11.01
CA GLY A 12 8.57 9.46 -10.80
C GLY A 12 8.20 8.12 -10.18
N TRP A 13 8.87 7.04 -10.59
CA TRP A 13 8.70 5.70 -10.04
C TRP A 13 9.21 5.63 -8.59
N ALA A 14 10.39 6.15 -8.29
CA ALA A 14 10.95 6.17 -6.94
C ALA A 14 10.12 7.06 -5.97
N LEU A 15 9.62 8.21 -6.44
CA LEU A 15 8.74 9.08 -5.63
C LEU A 15 7.37 8.48 -5.38
N TYR A 16 6.87 7.64 -6.29
CA TYR A 16 5.67 6.85 -6.01
C TYR A 16 5.92 5.90 -4.83
N ASP A 17 7.07 5.22 -4.79
CA ASP A 17 7.41 4.33 -3.68
C ASP A 17 7.55 5.08 -2.35
N TRP A 18 8.12 6.30 -2.37
CA TRP A 18 8.13 7.20 -1.22
C TRP A 18 6.72 7.38 -0.63
N ALA A 19 5.75 7.74 -1.47
CA ALA A 19 4.38 7.99 -1.04
C ALA A 19 3.66 6.70 -0.62
N ASN A 20 3.89 5.62 -1.34
CA ASN A 20 3.25 4.33 -1.12
C ASN A 20 3.74 3.64 0.17
N SER A 21 5.02 3.78 0.50
CA SER A 21 5.60 3.23 1.73
C SER A 21 5.01 3.87 3.00
N ALA A 22 4.46 5.07 2.89
CA ALA A 22 3.74 5.73 3.98
C ALA A 22 2.52 4.92 4.45
N PHE A 23 1.78 4.29 3.54
CA PHE A 23 0.66 3.43 3.89
C PHE A 23 1.12 2.20 4.69
N ALA A 24 2.17 1.52 4.24
CA ALA A 24 2.68 0.33 4.91
C ALA A 24 3.21 0.65 6.32
N THR A 25 4.02 1.68 6.47
CA THR A 25 4.66 2.01 7.76
C THR A 25 3.71 2.71 8.72
N THR A 26 2.98 3.72 8.26
CA THR A 26 2.14 4.54 9.11
C THR A 26 0.77 3.90 9.35
N VAL A 27 0.08 3.46 8.29
CA VAL A 27 -1.26 2.92 8.43
C VAL A 27 -1.21 1.45 8.88
N MET A 28 -0.60 0.56 8.08
CA MET A 28 -0.67 -0.88 8.36
C MET A 28 0.09 -1.28 9.62
N ALA A 29 1.33 -0.84 9.79
CA ALA A 29 2.17 -1.29 10.88
C ALA A 29 2.04 -0.43 12.15
N GLY A 30 1.86 0.89 12.01
CA GLY A 30 1.86 1.83 13.10
C GLY A 30 0.48 2.06 13.73
N PHE A 31 -0.30 2.91 13.09
CA PHE A 31 -1.49 3.49 13.74
C PHE A 31 -2.74 2.62 13.68
N PHE A 32 -3.01 1.89 12.58
CA PHE A 32 -4.24 1.13 12.46
C PHE A 32 -4.41 0.08 13.57
N PRO A 33 -3.40 -0.76 13.91
CA PRO A 33 -3.56 -1.75 14.97
C PRO A 33 -3.84 -1.13 16.35
N ILE A 34 -3.21 0.01 16.64
CA ILE A 34 -3.39 0.73 17.90
C ILE A 34 -4.79 1.34 17.96
N PHE A 35 -5.15 2.11 16.93
CA PHE A 35 -6.45 2.77 16.83
C PHE A 35 -7.60 1.77 16.79
N PHE A 36 -7.41 0.65 16.10
CA PHE A 36 -8.40 -0.42 16.06
C PHE A 36 -8.74 -0.92 17.46
N LYS A 37 -7.73 -1.21 18.27
CA LYS A 37 -7.94 -1.73 19.63
C LYS A 37 -8.52 -0.68 20.59
N GLN A 38 -8.05 0.56 20.50
CA GLN A 38 -8.41 1.61 21.44
C GLN A 38 -9.73 2.31 21.11
N TYR A 39 -10.05 2.45 19.83
CA TYR A 39 -11.18 3.26 19.40
C TYR A 39 -12.29 2.43 18.74
N TRP A 40 -11.99 1.67 17.70
CA TRP A 40 -13.02 0.96 16.94
C TRP A 40 -13.48 -0.33 17.61
N SER A 41 -12.62 -1.05 18.32
CA SER A 41 -12.94 -2.25 19.12
C SER A 41 -13.07 -1.93 20.60
N HIS A 42 -13.50 -0.71 20.95
CA HIS A 42 -13.62 -0.25 22.32
C HIS A 42 -14.60 -1.11 23.12
N GLY A 43 -14.15 -1.55 24.30
CA GLY A 43 -14.97 -2.41 25.19
C GLY A 43 -14.82 -3.92 24.93
N ALA A 44 -14.14 -4.32 23.86
CA ALA A 44 -13.78 -5.72 23.64
C ALA A 44 -12.51 -6.10 24.42
N ASP A 45 -12.43 -7.37 24.82
CA ASP A 45 -11.18 -7.94 25.35
C ASP A 45 -10.04 -7.81 24.35
N VAL A 46 -8.80 -7.63 24.83
CA VAL A 46 -7.60 -7.47 23.99
C VAL A 46 -7.39 -8.66 23.05
N ASN A 47 -7.71 -9.88 23.52
CA ASN A 47 -7.60 -11.08 22.70
C ASN A 47 -8.66 -11.11 21.60
N VAL A 48 -9.88 -10.67 21.89
CA VAL A 48 -10.98 -10.57 20.91
C VAL A 48 -10.64 -9.54 19.84
N SER A 49 -10.19 -8.35 20.22
CA SER A 49 -9.80 -7.31 19.26
C SER A 49 -8.60 -7.73 18.39
N THR A 50 -7.65 -8.47 18.96
CA THR A 50 -6.52 -9.04 18.21
C THR A 50 -6.99 -10.10 17.21
N ALA A 51 -7.92 -10.97 17.62
CA ALA A 51 -8.49 -11.99 16.74
C ALA A 51 -9.29 -11.36 15.59
N GLN A 52 -10.10 -10.32 15.87
CA GLN A 52 -10.84 -9.57 14.84
C GLN A 52 -9.90 -8.94 13.81
N LEU A 53 -8.83 -8.31 14.27
CA LEU A 53 -7.81 -7.70 13.39
C LEU A 53 -7.09 -8.77 12.55
N GLY A 54 -6.70 -9.88 13.19
CA GLY A 54 -6.07 -11.02 12.52
C GLY A 54 -6.97 -11.64 11.44
N PHE A 55 -8.26 -11.81 11.76
CA PHE A 55 -9.25 -12.32 10.82
C PHE A 55 -9.42 -11.38 9.61
N GLY A 56 -9.54 -10.06 9.86
CA GLY A 56 -9.63 -9.07 8.81
C GLY A 56 -8.39 -9.06 7.89
N ASN A 57 -7.19 -9.11 8.46
CA ASN A 57 -5.94 -9.23 7.70
C ASN A 57 -5.88 -10.52 6.88
N SER A 58 -6.34 -11.65 7.44
CA SER A 58 -6.35 -12.94 6.75
C SER A 58 -7.27 -12.91 5.53
N ILE A 59 -8.48 -12.36 5.68
CA ILE A 59 -9.42 -12.21 4.55
C ILE A 59 -8.83 -11.29 3.48
N ALA A 60 -8.30 -10.13 3.85
CA ALA A 60 -7.68 -9.21 2.90
C ALA A 60 -6.52 -9.87 2.14
N SER A 61 -5.64 -10.57 2.85
CA SER A 61 -4.51 -11.28 2.25
C SER A 61 -4.97 -12.42 1.33
N PHE A 62 -6.01 -13.14 1.70
CA PHE A 62 -6.58 -14.20 0.85
C PHE A 62 -7.16 -13.63 -0.45
N ILE A 63 -7.90 -12.53 -0.37
CA ILE A 63 -8.43 -11.85 -1.57
C ILE A 63 -7.27 -11.38 -2.46
N VAL A 64 -6.25 -10.75 -1.88
CA VAL A 64 -5.06 -10.30 -2.62
C VAL A 64 -4.36 -11.47 -3.30
N ALA A 65 -4.20 -12.60 -2.62
CA ALA A 65 -3.59 -13.81 -3.18
C ALA A 65 -4.37 -14.36 -4.38
N LEU A 66 -5.70 -14.34 -4.32
CA LEU A 66 -6.56 -14.74 -5.45
C LEU A 66 -6.51 -13.72 -6.61
N MET A 67 -6.39 -12.45 -6.31
CA MET A 67 -6.31 -11.39 -7.33
C MET A 67 -4.94 -11.31 -8.00
N ALA A 68 -3.86 -11.65 -7.30
CA ALA A 68 -2.50 -11.46 -7.77
C ALA A 68 -2.21 -12.10 -9.15
N PRO A 69 -2.59 -13.36 -9.45
CA PRO A 69 -2.38 -13.94 -10.78
C PRO A 69 -3.13 -13.22 -11.88
N VAL A 70 -4.34 -12.77 -11.60
CA VAL A 70 -5.19 -12.04 -12.57
C VAL A 70 -4.60 -10.66 -12.85
N LEU A 71 -4.25 -9.93 -11.80
CA LEU A 71 -3.64 -8.60 -11.92
C LEU A 71 -2.26 -8.69 -12.59
N GLY A 72 -1.46 -9.72 -12.29
CA GLY A 72 -0.18 -9.99 -12.94
C GLY A 72 -0.35 -10.21 -14.44
N ALA A 73 -1.29 -11.08 -14.85
CA ALA A 73 -1.57 -11.33 -16.26
C ALA A 73 -2.07 -10.07 -17.00
N MET A 74 -2.84 -9.21 -16.32
CA MET A 74 -3.25 -7.90 -16.86
C MET A 74 -2.07 -6.93 -16.97
N ALA A 75 -1.16 -6.95 -15.99
CA ALA A 75 0.04 -6.15 -15.99
C ALA A 75 1.00 -6.55 -17.12
N ASP A 76 1.14 -7.84 -17.42
CA ASP A 76 2.04 -8.33 -18.48
C ASP A 76 1.52 -7.98 -19.89
N LYS A 77 0.22 -8.10 -20.13
CA LYS A 77 -0.38 -7.90 -21.45
C LYS A 77 -0.85 -6.46 -21.72
N GLY A 78 -0.96 -5.64 -20.70
CA GLY A 78 -1.72 -4.39 -20.77
C GLY A 78 -0.88 -3.16 -21.10
N SER A 79 -1.34 -2.37 -22.07
CA SER A 79 -0.90 -0.99 -22.28
C SER A 79 -1.44 -0.01 -21.22
N ALA A 80 -2.34 -0.49 -20.35
CA ALA A 80 -3.06 0.33 -19.36
C ALA A 80 -2.47 0.26 -17.92
N LYS A 81 -1.24 -0.24 -17.75
CA LYS A 81 -0.58 -0.41 -16.43
C LYS A 81 -0.71 0.83 -15.54
N LYS A 82 -0.42 2.02 -16.08
CA LYS A 82 -0.52 3.28 -15.33
C LYS A 82 -1.95 3.60 -14.88
N LYS A 83 -2.95 3.28 -15.70
CA LYS A 83 -4.37 3.51 -15.33
C LYS A 83 -4.79 2.62 -14.17
N PHE A 84 -4.41 1.35 -14.19
CA PHE A 84 -4.70 0.43 -13.10
C PHE A 84 -3.92 0.79 -11.84
N LEU A 85 -2.64 1.16 -11.95
CA LEU A 85 -1.85 1.67 -10.82
C LEU A 85 -2.56 2.85 -10.16
N VAL A 86 -2.96 3.85 -10.96
CA VAL A 86 -3.67 5.03 -10.45
C VAL A 86 -5.00 4.64 -9.81
N PHE A 87 -5.78 3.77 -10.43
CA PHE A 87 -7.05 3.29 -9.88
C PHE A 87 -6.88 2.64 -8.50
N PHE A 88 -5.95 1.69 -8.37
CA PHE A 88 -5.71 1.00 -7.10
C PHE A 88 -5.08 1.91 -6.05
N ALA A 89 -4.18 2.82 -6.45
CA ALA A 89 -3.60 3.81 -5.54
C ALA A 89 -4.68 4.73 -4.97
N TYR A 90 -5.57 5.27 -5.82
CA TYR A 90 -6.70 6.09 -5.35
C TYR A 90 -7.68 5.30 -4.48
N LEU A 91 -7.94 4.03 -4.81
CA LEU A 91 -8.74 3.16 -3.94
C LEU A 91 -8.13 3.09 -2.54
N GLY A 92 -6.83 2.84 -2.43
CA GLY A 92 -6.11 2.81 -1.15
C GLY A 92 -6.22 4.14 -0.40
N VAL A 93 -5.98 5.25 -1.07
CA VAL A 93 -6.06 6.61 -0.48
C VAL A 93 -7.48 6.91 0.01
N LEU A 94 -8.51 6.67 -0.81
CA LEU A 94 -9.90 6.93 -0.45
C LEU A 94 -10.37 6.05 0.71
N MET A 95 -10.00 4.77 0.72
CA MET A 95 -10.33 3.89 1.84
C MET A 95 -9.62 4.32 3.12
N THR A 96 -8.35 4.72 3.04
CA THR A 96 -7.63 5.25 4.21
C THR A 96 -8.29 6.53 4.73
N ALA A 97 -8.69 7.44 3.86
CA ALA A 97 -9.42 8.64 4.25
C ALA A 97 -10.81 8.30 4.86
N ALA A 98 -11.50 7.29 4.33
CA ALA A 98 -12.79 6.85 4.82
C ALA A 98 -12.74 6.28 6.25
N LEU A 99 -11.58 5.80 6.74
CA LEU A 99 -11.41 5.40 8.14
C LEU A 99 -11.72 6.54 9.12
N PHE A 100 -11.51 7.79 8.72
CA PHE A 100 -11.88 8.96 9.53
C PHE A 100 -13.38 9.05 9.82
N LEU A 101 -14.22 8.51 8.94
CA LEU A 101 -15.68 8.53 9.10
C LEU A 101 -16.21 7.40 10.00
N VAL A 102 -15.37 6.43 10.33
CA VAL A 102 -15.78 5.27 11.14
C VAL A 102 -15.88 5.67 12.61
N GLN A 103 -17.05 5.53 13.18
CA GLN A 103 -17.34 5.88 14.57
C GLN A 103 -16.76 4.86 15.55
N LYS A 104 -16.62 5.30 16.81
CA LYS A 104 -16.18 4.47 17.93
C LYS A 104 -17.06 3.24 18.09
N GLY A 105 -16.44 2.07 18.24
CA GLY A 105 -17.14 0.79 18.39
C GLY A 105 -17.56 0.11 17.09
N GLN A 106 -17.37 0.74 15.94
CA GLN A 106 -17.73 0.18 14.62
C GLN A 106 -16.57 -0.64 14.02
N TRP A 107 -16.07 -1.60 14.75
CA TRP A 107 -14.91 -2.41 14.35
C TRP A 107 -15.10 -3.13 13.00
N GLY A 108 -16.32 -3.60 12.68
CA GLY A 108 -16.59 -4.28 11.41
C GLY A 108 -16.40 -3.38 10.20
N TRP A 109 -16.86 -2.13 10.26
CA TRP A 109 -16.63 -1.14 9.21
C TRP A 109 -15.16 -0.74 9.09
N ALA A 110 -14.49 -0.60 10.25
CA ALA A 110 -13.05 -0.30 10.25
C ALA A 110 -12.25 -1.40 9.54
N ILE A 111 -12.51 -2.67 9.84
CA ILE A 111 -11.87 -3.83 9.17
C ILE A 111 -12.21 -3.87 7.69
N PHE A 112 -13.46 -3.67 7.29
CA PHE A 112 -13.87 -3.70 5.90
C PHE A 112 -13.15 -2.64 5.07
N ILE A 113 -13.17 -1.39 5.55
CA ILE A 113 -12.50 -0.26 4.86
C ILE A 113 -10.99 -0.47 4.81
N TYR A 114 -10.40 -0.96 5.89
CA TYR A 114 -8.98 -1.27 5.95
C TYR A 114 -8.60 -2.40 4.97
N ALA A 115 -9.40 -3.47 4.90
CA ALA A 115 -9.19 -4.56 3.95
C ALA A 115 -9.24 -4.06 2.49
N MET A 116 -10.18 -3.17 2.17
CA MET A 116 -10.23 -2.51 0.87
C MET A 116 -9.00 -1.63 0.60
N GLY A 117 -8.49 -0.97 1.64
CA GLY A 117 -7.21 -0.24 1.58
C GLY A 117 -6.03 -1.14 1.25
N ILE A 118 -5.93 -2.32 1.90
CA ILE A 118 -4.89 -3.33 1.61
C ILE A 118 -5.00 -3.83 0.16
N ILE A 119 -6.21 -4.09 -0.32
CA ILE A 119 -6.44 -4.52 -1.71
C ILE A 119 -5.98 -3.43 -2.68
N GLY A 120 -6.30 -2.16 -2.40
CA GLY A 120 -5.82 -1.02 -3.17
C GLY A 120 -4.30 -0.93 -3.20
N PHE A 121 -3.67 -0.98 -2.04
CA PHE A 121 -2.21 -0.95 -1.88
C PHE A 121 -1.53 -2.12 -2.62
N SER A 122 -1.97 -3.35 -2.40
CA SER A 122 -1.39 -4.53 -3.03
C SER A 122 -1.63 -4.58 -4.54
N GLY A 123 -2.82 -4.19 -5.00
CA GLY A 123 -3.12 -4.09 -6.42
C GLY A 123 -2.26 -3.03 -7.12
N ALA A 124 -2.05 -1.88 -6.49
CA ALA A 124 -1.17 -0.84 -7.00
C ALA A 124 0.28 -1.33 -7.12
N ASN A 125 0.78 -2.09 -6.12
CA ASN A 125 2.15 -2.64 -6.14
C ASN A 125 2.37 -3.59 -7.31
N VAL A 126 1.43 -4.46 -7.66
CA VAL A 126 1.54 -5.34 -8.83
C VAL A 126 1.82 -4.54 -10.11
N PHE A 127 1.08 -3.44 -10.33
CA PHE A 127 1.28 -2.59 -11.50
C PHE A 127 2.52 -1.72 -11.39
N TYR A 128 2.88 -1.27 -10.20
CA TYR A 128 4.10 -0.53 -9.90
C TYR A 128 5.35 -1.34 -10.27
N ASP A 129 5.43 -2.58 -9.78
CA ASP A 129 6.55 -3.49 -10.06
C ASP A 129 6.64 -3.82 -11.56
N SER A 130 5.50 -4.00 -12.23
CA SER A 130 5.44 -4.27 -13.66
C SER A 130 5.92 -3.12 -14.55
N LEU A 131 6.05 -1.91 -14.03
CA LEU A 131 6.59 -0.76 -14.74
C LEU A 131 8.13 -0.71 -14.73
N LEU A 132 8.78 -1.36 -13.79
CA LEU A 132 10.24 -1.31 -13.63
C LEU A 132 11.01 -1.73 -14.90
N PRO A 133 10.67 -2.86 -15.58
CA PRO A 133 11.35 -3.24 -16.82
C PRO A 133 11.10 -2.27 -18.00
N ALA A 134 10.07 -1.43 -17.90
CA ALA A 134 9.78 -0.44 -18.94
C ALA A 134 10.53 0.89 -18.76
N ILE A 135 11.11 1.14 -17.58
CA ILE A 135 11.79 2.39 -17.23
C ILE A 135 13.28 2.22 -16.99
N ALA A 136 13.75 0.99 -16.77
CA ALA A 136 15.15 0.65 -16.52
C ALA A 136 15.64 -0.38 -17.54
N ASP A 137 16.87 -0.17 -18.06
CA ASP A 137 17.57 -1.16 -18.85
C ASP A 137 17.99 -2.34 -17.94
N GLU A 138 18.15 -3.56 -18.51
CA GLU A 138 18.53 -4.76 -17.76
C GLU A 138 19.79 -4.57 -16.90
N GLU A 139 20.78 -3.82 -17.42
CA GLU A 139 22.01 -3.50 -16.68
C GLU A 139 21.82 -2.58 -15.47
N LYS A 140 20.71 -1.82 -15.42
CA LYS A 140 20.43 -0.81 -14.39
C LYS A 140 19.22 -1.14 -13.52
N ILE A 141 18.53 -2.25 -13.79
CA ILE A 141 17.28 -2.60 -13.12
C ILE A 141 17.48 -2.72 -11.61
N ASP A 142 18.59 -3.35 -11.19
CA ASP A 142 18.93 -3.51 -9.78
C ASP A 142 19.22 -2.17 -9.09
N TYR A 143 19.93 -1.28 -9.78
CA TYR A 143 20.20 0.06 -9.27
C TYR A 143 18.92 0.88 -9.12
N VAL A 144 18.02 0.85 -10.14
CA VAL A 144 16.75 1.60 -10.10
C VAL A 144 15.83 1.03 -9.03
N SER A 145 15.76 -0.29 -8.90
CA SER A 145 15.02 -0.97 -7.83
C SER A 145 15.56 -0.58 -6.45
N GLY A 146 16.87 -0.65 -6.25
CA GLY A 146 17.51 -0.25 -5.00
C GLY A 146 17.28 1.24 -4.66
N LEU A 147 17.28 2.12 -5.66
CA LEU A 147 16.94 3.53 -5.49
C LEU A 147 15.49 3.70 -5.00
N GLY A 148 14.53 3.02 -5.64
CA GLY A 148 13.13 3.06 -5.24
C GLY A 148 12.94 2.63 -3.80
N PHE A 149 13.44 1.45 -3.44
CA PHE A 149 13.36 0.95 -2.06
C PHE A 149 14.00 1.91 -1.06
N SER A 150 15.19 2.46 -1.35
CA SER A 150 15.88 3.40 -0.45
C SER A 150 15.04 4.66 -0.23
N VAL A 151 14.50 5.22 -1.31
CA VAL A 151 13.62 6.40 -1.28
C VAL A 151 12.32 6.07 -0.54
N GLY A 152 11.73 4.88 -0.79
CA GLY A 152 10.54 4.40 -0.10
C GLY A 152 10.73 4.28 1.42
N TYR A 153 11.80 3.63 1.86
CA TYR A 153 12.11 3.52 3.29
C TYR A 153 12.31 4.87 3.96
N LEU A 154 13.01 5.79 3.30
CA LEU A 154 13.17 7.16 3.80
C LEU A 154 11.82 7.87 3.92
N GLY A 155 10.95 7.75 2.91
CA GLY A 155 9.63 8.39 2.91
C GLY A 155 8.73 7.85 4.00
N GLY A 156 8.60 6.53 4.08
CA GLY A 156 7.83 5.85 5.11
C GLY A 156 8.34 6.14 6.52
N GLY A 157 9.65 6.09 6.73
CA GLY A 157 10.29 6.35 8.01
C GLY A 157 10.15 7.79 8.49
N LEU A 158 10.35 8.76 7.60
CA LEU A 158 10.18 10.17 7.93
C LEU A 158 8.74 10.51 8.29
N LEU A 159 7.76 10.03 7.50
CA LEU A 159 6.37 10.29 7.81
C LEU A 159 5.96 9.61 9.12
N PHE A 160 6.41 8.38 9.35
CA PHE A 160 6.15 7.68 10.60
C PHE A 160 6.73 8.44 11.80
N LEU A 161 7.97 8.93 11.69
CA LEU A 161 8.60 9.76 12.73
C LEU A 161 7.79 11.03 13.02
N VAL A 162 7.36 11.75 11.97
CA VAL A 162 6.51 12.96 12.14
C VAL A 162 5.23 12.60 12.89
N ASN A 163 4.56 11.51 12.51
CA ASN A 163 3.33 11.09 13.17
C ASN A 163 3.56 10.71 14.65
N VAL A 164 4.65 10.02 14.96
CA VAL A 164 5.01 9.68 16.37
C VAL A 164 5.30 10.94 17.19
N LEU A 165 5.92 11.96 16.60
CA LEU A 165 6.18 13.23 17.30
C LEU A 165 4.93 14.08 17.50
N MET A 166 3.85 13.81 16.76
CA MET A 166 2.56 14.51 16.89
C MET A 166 1.60 13.86 17.88
N THR A 167 1.89 12.63 18.35
CA THR A 167 1.09 11.89 19.35
C THR A 167 1.68 11.97 20.74
#